data_7e9a5718407634d5749577216d767a51
#
_entry.id   7e9a5718407634d5749577216d767a51
#
_cell.length_a   1.000
_cell.length_b   1.000
_cell.length_c   1.000
_cell.angle_alpha   90.00
_cell.angle_beta   90.00
_cell.angle_gamma   90.00
#
_symmetry.space_group_name_H-M   'P 1'
#
loop_
_entity.id
_entity.type
_entity.pdbx_description
1 polymer ?
#
loop_
_entity_poly.entity_id
_entity_poly.type
_entity_poly.pdbx_seq_one_letter_code
_entity_poly.pdbx_strand_id
1 'polypeptide(L)'
;MSETAPPAGGKLAGDPRWEAWSPAQAAQRLVGVRVPWYVAGGWALDIFRGQQTRVHDDLEIAVPAAGFPAIRTALDDLDFDVAGAGRLWPEDSPAFDVMHQTWGRDRGTGTYRLDVFREPHDGDIWICRRDDGIRLPYDTLILQSDDGIPYLAPEVALLFKAKGSRPKDLTDFAGVLPLLTQQRRAWLAGALRAVHPGHPWLAALSRS
;
A
#
# COMPACT_ATOMS: atom_id res chain seq x y z
N MET A 1 -14.98 -2.85 9.68
CA MET A 1 -14.69 -4.27 10.02
C MET A 1 -13.77 -4.30 11.22
N SER A 2 -14.03 -5.19 12.22
CA SER A 2 -13.11 -5.42 13.32
C SER A 2 -11.80 -5.98 12.78
N GLU A 3 -10.66 -5.39 13.15
CA GLU A 3 -9.35 -5.92 12.80
C GLU A 3 -9.27 -7.35 13.36
N THR A 4 -9.23 -8.32 12.46
CA THR A 4 -9.19 -9.75 12.86
C THR A 4 -7.94 -9.99 13.69
N ALA A 5 -8.09 -10.62 14.83
CA ALA A 5 -6.94 -10.95 15.69
C ALA A 5 -5.93 -11.80 14.90
N PRO A 6 -4.63 -11.53 15.05
CA PRO A 6 -3.62 -12.30 14.35
C PRO A 6 -3.70 -13.77 14.76
N PRO A 7 -3.50 -14.71 13.82
CA PRO A 7 -3.50 -16.13 14.13
C PRO A 7 -2.40 -16.49 15.12
N ALA A 8 -2.61 -17.58 15.86
CA ALA A 8 -1.61 -18.10 16.78
C ALA A 8 -0.31 -18.48 16.06
N GLY A 9 0.80 -18.48 16.77
CA GLY A 9 2.12 -18.74 16.20
C GLY A 9 2.74 -17.46 15.62
N GLY A 10 3.56 -17.61 14.61
CA GLY A 10 4.37 -16.52 14.06
C GLY A 10 5.56 -16.17 14.94
N LYS A 11 6.68 -15.85 14.33
CA LYS A 11 7.88 -15.35 15.00
C LYS A 11 7.74 -13.84 15.19
N LEU A 12 8.27 -13.28 16.27
CA LEU A 12 8.42 -11.83 16.37
C LEU A 12 9.27 -11.35 15.18
N ALA A 13 8.81 -10.29 14.52
CA ALA A 13 9.54 -9.72 13.39
C ALA A 13 10.94 -9.21 13.80
N GLY A 14 11.11 -8.82 15.06
CA GLY A 14 12.36 -8.27 15.57
C GLY A 14 12.74 -6.99 14.84
N ASP A 15 14.01 -6.92 14.40
CA ASP A 15 14.55 -5.85 13.57
C ASP A 15 14.89 -6.43 12.18
N PRO A 16 13.92 -6.50 11.26
CA PRO A 16 14.12 -7.10 9.95
C PRO A 16 15.05 -6.21 9.11
N ARG A 17 16.02 -6.84 8.47
CA ARG A 17 16.93 -6.13 7.56
C ARG A 17 16.22 -5.80 6.27
N TRP A 18 16.10 -4.52 5.96
CA TRP A 18 15.56 -4.00 4.73
C TRP A 18 16.66 -3.44 3.83
N GLU A 19 16.62 -3.84 2.57
CA GLU A 19 17.31 -3.22 1.46
C GLU A 19 16.27 -3.06 0.35
N ALA A 20 15.33 -2.15 0.63
CA ALA A 20 14.15 -1.97 -0.21
C ALA A 20 14.51 -1.59 -1.64
N TRP A 21 13.79 -2.16 -2.60
CA TRP A 21 13.85 -1.69 -3.97
C TRP A 21 13.28 -0.28 -4.12
N SER A 22 13.74 0.43 -5.13
CA SER A 22 13.04 1.63 -5.60
C SER A 22 11.81 1.24 -6.42
N PRO A 23 10.84 2.16 -6.61
CA PRO A 23 9.70 1.93 -7.51
C PRO A 23 10.12 1.52 -8.93
N ALA A 24 11.20 2.09 -9.46
CA ALA A 24 11.71 1.75 -10.79
C ALA A 24 12.26 0.30 -10.84
N GLN A 25 12.97 -0.14 -9.81
CA GLN A 25 13.45 -1.52 -9.72
C GLN A 25 12.28 -2.51 -9.65
N ALA A 26 11.26 -2.23 -8.85
CA ALA A 26 10.07 -3.07 -8.79
C ALA A 26 9.35 -3.12 -10.15
N ALA A 27 9.16 -1.96 -10.80
CA ALA A 27 8.54 -1.89 -12.12
C ALA A 27 9.30 -2.72 -13.17
N GLN A 28 10.63 -2.65 -13.16
CA GLN A 28 11.46 -3.46 -14.05
C GLN A 28 11.29 -4.97 -13.80
N ARG A 29 11.20 -5.38 -12.53
CA ARG A 29 11.02 -6.78 -12.14
C ARG A 29 9.63 -7.31 -12.46
N LEU A 30 8.62 -6.46 -12.45
CA LEU A 30 7.23 -6.80 -12.71
C LEU A 30 6.79 -6.56 -14.17
N VAL A 31 7.74 -6.33 -15.08
CA VAL A 31 7.45 -6.25 -16.52
C VAL A 31 6.77 -7.54 -16.98
N GLY A 32 5.63 -7.41 -17.67
CA GLY A 32 4.86 -8.55 -18.17
C GLY A 32 3.84 -9.13 -17.18
N VAL A 33 3.81 -8.70 -15.93
CA VAL A 33 2.72 -9.02 -15.00
C VAL A 33 1.44 -8.35 -15.49
N ARG A 34 0.40 -9.15 -15.71
CA ARG A 34 -0.85 -8.69 -16.32
C ARG A 34 -1.96 -8.37 -15.32
N VAL A 35 -1.80 -8.79 -14.06
CA VAL A 35 -2.73 -8.41 -13.01
C VAL A 35 -2.48 -6.97 -12.58
N PRO A 36 -3.50 -6.22 -12.17
CA PRO A 36 -3.30 -4.89 -11.60
C PRO A 36 -2.31 -4.95 -10.44
N TRP A 37 -1.28 -4.13 -10.48
CA TRP A 37 -0.39 -3.89 -9.36
C TRP A 37 0.00 -2.40 -9.33
N TYR A 38 0.38 -1.88 -8.20
CA TYR A 38 0.72 -0.47 -8.07
C TYR A 38 1.60 -0.20 -6.84
N VAL A 39 2.45 0.79 -6.95
CA VAL A 39 3.20 1.34 -5.80
C VAL A 39 2.23 2.01 -4.84
N ALA A 40 2.37 1.73 -3.55
CA ALA A 40 1.52 2.24 -2.49
C ALA A 40 2.30 3.12 -1.49
N GLY A 41 1.68 3.43 -0.37
CA GLY A 41 2.33 4.08 0.76
C GLY A 41 2.94 5.45 0.49
N GLY A 42 4.13 5.67 1.03
CA GLY A 42 4.84 6.93 0.90
C GLY A 42 5.37 7.18 -0.51
N TRP A 43 5.85 6.16 -1.16
CA TRP A 43 6.35 6.24 -2.52
C TRP A 43 5.27 6.65 -3.53
N ALA A 44 4.02 6.22 -3.37
CA ALA A 44 2.93 6.66 -4.23
C ALA A 44 2.73 8.18 -4.18
N LEU A 45 2.88 8.79 -3.01
CA LEU A 45 2.77 10.24 -2.85
C LEU A 45 3.96 10.99 -3.43
N ASP A 46 5.17 10.44 -3.34
CA ASP A 46 6.35 11.02 -3.94
C ASP A 46 6.30 10.94 -5.48
N ILE A 47 5.83 9.81 -6.04
CA ILE A 47 5.58 9.68 -7.48
C ILE A 47 4.54 10.72 -7.95
N PHE A 48 3.43 10.88 -7.22
CA PHE A 48 2.41 11.90 -7.53
C PHE A 48 2.97 13.32 -7.51
N ARG A 49 3.94 13.61 -6.64
CA ARG A 49 4.61 14.92 -6.52
C ARG A 49 5.72 15.12 -7.55
N GLY A 50 6.08 14.07 -8.32
CA GLY A 50 7.18 14.09 -9.28
C GLY A 50 8.58 14.17 -8.66
N GLN A 51 8.70 13.93 -7.33
CA GLN A 51 9.99 13.96 -6.63
C GLN A 51 9.96 13.16 -5.34
N GLN A 52 11.09 12.53 -5.01
CA GLN A 52 11.29 11.93 -3.70
C GLN A 52 11.47 13.02 -2.64
N THR A 53 10.63 13.03 -1.62
CA THR A 53 10.60 14.08 -0.60
C THR A 53 11.21 13.67 0.72
N ARG A 54 11.44 12.38 0.92
CA ARG A 54 12.08 11.80 2.10
C ARG A 54 12.70 10.43 1.79
N VAL A 55 13.49 9.94 2.69
CA VAL A 55 13.94 8.54 2.67
C VAL A 55 12.77 7.63 3.03
N HIS A 56 12.67 6.50 2.33
CA HIS A 56 11.72 5.43 2.61
C HIS A 56 12.46 4.19 3.10
N ASP A 57 11.98 3.63 4.19
CA ASP A 57 12.58 2.44 4.81
C ASP A 57 12.18 1.16 4.06
N ASP A 58 11.05 1.19 3.35
CA ASP A 58 10.42 0.09 2.65
C ASP A 58 9.87 0.53 1.28
N LEU A 59 9.55 -0.44 0.44
CA LEU A 59 8.73 -0.25 -0.76
C LEU A 59 7.43 -1.04 -0.57
N GLU A 60 6.33 -0.34 -0.55
CA GLU A 60 4.99 -0.92 -0.53
C GLU A 60 4.44 -1.01 -1.95
N ILE A 61 4.03 -2.20 -2.38
CA ILE A 61 3.18 -2.39 -3.57
C ILE A 61 1.88 -3.05 -3.18
N ALA A 62 0.87 -2.95 -4.01
CA ALA A 62 -0.41 -3.62 -3.77
C ALA A 62 -0.92 -4.31 -5.04
N VAL A 63 -1.72 -5.35 -4.83
CA VAL A 63 -2.27 -6.21 -5.86
C VAL A 63 -3.63 -6.76 -5.37
N PRO A 64 -4.61 -7.03 -6.24
CA PRO A 64 -5.77 -7.85 -5.86
C PRO A 64 -5.31 -9.15 -5.21
N ALA A 65 -5.94 -9.59 -4.13
CA ALA A 65 -5.51 -10.80 -3.42
C ALA A 65 -5.39 -12.02 -4.35
N ALA A 66 -6.32 -12.19 -5.29
CA ALA A 66 -6.26 -13.25 -6.31
C ALA A 66 -5.11 -13.07 -7.33
N GLY A 67 -4.52 -11.87 -7.43
CA GLY A 67 -3.40 -11.57 -8.32
C GLY A 67 -2.02 -11.88 -7.72
N PHE A 68 -1.93 -12.11 -6.41
CA PHE A 68 -0.65 -12.34 -5.73
C PHE A 68 0.18 -13.50 -6.32
N PRO A 69 -0.40 -14.63 -6.75
CA PRO A 69 0.38 -15.70 -7.38
C PRO A 69 1.17 -15.25 -8.62
N ALA A 70 0.67 -14.27 -9.38
CA ALA A 70 1.41 -13.71 -10.52
C ALA A 70 2.63 -12.89 -10.07
N ILE A 71 2.50 -12.14 -8.97
CA ILE A 71 3.63 -11.43 -8.34
C ILE A 71 4.69 -12.43 -7.86
N ARG A 72 4.26 -13.48 -7.14
CA ARG A 72 5.16 -14.52 -6.65
C ARG A 72 5.91 -15.22 -7.78
N THR A 73 5.24 -15.47 -8.90
CA THR A 73 5.87 -16.09 -10.07
C THR A 73 6.89 -15.15 -10.74
N ALA A 74 6.56 -13.85 -10.83
CA ALA A 74 7.47 -12.87 -11.44
C ALA A 74 8.70 -12.58 -10.56
N LEU A 75 8.59 -12.78 -9.25
CA LEU A 75 9.65 -12.57 -8.26
C LEU A 75 10.07 -13.91 -7.63
N ASP A 76 10.36 -14.89 -8.46
CA ASP A 76 10.64 -16.28 -8.08
C ASP A 76 11.97 -16.47 -7.32
N ASP A 77 12.81 -15.47 -7.27
CA ASP A 77 14.04 -15.37 -6.46
C ASP A 77 13.80 -14.90 -5.02
N LEU A 78 12.59 -14.50 -4.70
CA LEU A 78 12.21 -14.13 -3.33
C LEU A 78 11.48 -15.28 -2.61
N ASP A 79 11.65 -15.33 -1.29
CA ASP A 79 10.72 -16.00 -0.37
C ASP A 79 9.76 -14.97 0.17
N PHE A 80 8.53 -15.39 0.48
CA PHE A 80 7.52 -14.51 1.02
C PHE A 80 7.13 -14.90 2.44
N ASP A 81 7.19 -13.94 3.36
CA ASP A 81 6.75 -14.09 4.73
C ASP A 81 5.48 -13.26 4.94
N VAL A 82 4.43 -13.85 5.50
CA VAL A 82 3.22 -13.10 5.88
C VAL A 82 3.54 -12.22 7.08
N ALA A 83 3.21 -10.94 7.01
CA ALA A 83 3.51 -9.97 8.04
C ALA A 83 2.25 -9.36 8.65
N GLY A 84 2.27 -9.15 9.96
CA GLY A 84 1.18 -8.47 10.67
C GLY A 84 1.38 -8.46 12.17
N ALA A 85 0.84 -7.45 12.85
CA ALA A 85 0.90 -7.32 14.31
C ALA A 85 2.31 -7.53 14.92
N GLY A 86 3.37 -7.09 14.22
CA GLY A 86 4.77 -7.26 14.65
C GLY A 86 5.29 -8.69 14.58
N ARG A 87 4.63 -9.56 13.83
CA ARG A 87 5.00 -10.96 13.65
C ARG A 87 5.12 -11.33 12.19
N LEU A 88 5.85 -12.42 11.94
CA LEU A 88 6.04 -13.05 10.64
C LEU A 88 5.63 -14.51 10.68
N TRP A 89 4.96 -14.98 9.65
CA TRP A 89 4.57 -16.37 9.42
C TRP A 89 5.07 -16.82 8.04
N PRO A 90 5.32 -18.12 7.86
CA PRO A 90 5.53 -18.67 6.52
C PRO A 90 4.33 -18.39 5.59
N GLU A 91 4.57 -18.26 4.30
CA GLU A 91 3.52 -18.02 3.29
C GLU A 91 2.44 -19.12 3.29
N ASP A 92 2.82 -20.36 3.52
CA ASP A 92 1.93 -21.51 3.55
C ASP A 92 1.14 -21.67 4.87
N SER A 93 1.29 -20.72 5.79
CA SER A 93 0.54 -20.73 7.06
C SER A 93 -0.89 -20.20 6.91
N PRO A 94 -1.81 -20.55 7.83
CA PRO A 94 -3.16 -19.96 7.84
C PRO A 94 -3.18 -18.43 7.99
N ALA A 95 -2.06 -17.82 8.38
CA ALA A 95 -1.94 -16.36 8.45
C ALA A 95 -2.08 -15.71 7.06
N PHE A 96 -1.79 -16.44 5.98
CA PHE A 96 -1.91 -15.94 4.63
C PHE A 96 -3.35 -15.53 4.29
N ASP A 97 -4.35 -16.24 4.77
CA ASP A 97 -5.76 -15.95 4.48
C ASP A 97 -6.31 -14.81 5.33
N VAL A 98 -5.62 -14.43 6.41
CA VAL A 98 -6.12 -13.46 7.41
C VAL A 98 -5.38 -12.13 7.34
N MET A 99 -4.05 -12.17 7.15
CA MET A 99 -3.21 -10.98 7.06
C MET A 99 -3.12 -10.48 5.62
N HIS A 100 -2.96 -9.18 5.45
CA HIS A 100 -2.90 -8.57 4.11
C HIS A 100 -1.49 -8.35 3.58
N GLN A 101 -0.51 -8.27 4.48
CA GLN A 101 0.88 -7.95 4.13
C GLN A 101 1.69 -9.22 3.89
N THR A 102 2.56 -9.15 2.90
CA THR A 102 3.47 -10.24 2.55
C THR A 102 4.81 -9.64 2.14
N TRP A 103 5.85 -9.86 2.93
CA TRP A 103 7.18 -9.31 2.71
C TRP A 103 8.03 -10.23 1.84
N GLY A 104 8.54 -9.70 0.74
CA GLY A 104 9.42 -10.42 -0.17
C GLY A 104 10.87 -10.32 0.30
N ARG A 105 11.45 -11.48 0.65
CA ARG A 105 12.80 -11.64 1.16
C ARG A 105 13.71 -12.28 0.12
N ASP A 106 14.81 -11.61 -0.21
CA ASP A 106 15.83 -12.10 -1.12
C ASP A 106 16.51 -13.36 -0.55
N ARG A 107 16.49 -14.45 -1.31
CA ARG A 107 17.06 -15.74 -0.87
C ARG A 107 18.57 -15.70 -0.69
N GLY A 108 19.26 -14.87 -1.45
CA GLY A 108 20.74 -14.77 -1.40
C GLY A 108 21.24 -13.99 -0.20
N THR A 109 20.59 -12.87 0.12
CA THR A 109 21.02 -11.94 1.17
C THR A 109 20.24 -12.05 2.47
N GLY A 110 19.01 -12.61 2.41
CA GLY A 110 18.09 -12.66 3.54
C GLY A 110 17.47 -11.31 3.89
N THR A 111 17.61 -10.28 3.04
CA THR A 111 17.05 -8.94 3.25
C THR A 111 15.70 -8.79 2.59
N TYR A 112 14.80 -8.00 3.18
CA TYR A 112 13.50 -7.70 2.58
C TYR A 112 13.66 -6.63 1.50
N ARG A 113 12.96 -6.85 0.37
CA ARG A 113 13.02 -5.98 -0.81
C ARG A 113 11.76 -5.17 -1.00
N LEU A 114 10.59 -5.73 -0.67
CA LEU A 114 9.30 -5.07 -0.81
C LEU A 114 8.25 -5.67 0.13
N ASP A 115 7.23 -4.87 0.41
CA ASP A 115 5.99 -5.27 1.07
C ASP A 115 4.86 -5.33 0.04
N VAL A 116 4.19 -6.47 -0.07
CA VAL A 116 3.08 -6.68 -0.99
C VAL A 116 1.78 -6.73 -0.21
N PHE A 117 0.93 -5.73 -0.40
CA PHE A 117 -0.45 -5.75 0.11
C PHE A 117 -1.35 -6.57 -0.82
N ARG A 118 -1.97 -7.59 -0.28
CA ARG A 118 -3.01 -8.39 -0.94
C ARG A 118 -4.37 -7.78 -0.61
N GLU A 119 -4.89 -6.99 -1.55
CA GLU A 119 -6.08 -6.16 -1.32
C GLU A 119 -7.38 -6.92 -1.61
N PRO A 120 -8.41 -6.71 -0.77
CA PRO A 120 -9.75 -7.18 -1.07
C PRO A 120 -10.24 -6.60 -2.40
N HIS A 121 -10.93 -7.41 -3.18
CA HIS A 121 -11.46 -7.01 -4.48
C HIS A 121 -12.68 -7.82 -4.89
N ASP A 122 -13.43 -7.33 -5.88
CA ASP A 122 -14.52 -8.00 -6.54
C ASP A 122 -14.39 -7.76 -8.05
N GLY A 123 -13.85 -8.75 -8.78
CA GLY A 123 -13.44 -8.55 -10.16
C GLY A 123 -12.46 -7.39 -10.30
N ASP A 124 -12.81 -6.41 -11.12
CA ASP A 124 -12.00 -5.21 -11.39
C ASP A 124 -12.25 -4.06 -10.39
N ILE A 125 -12.92 -4.35 -9.28
CA ILE A 125 -13.23 -3.37 -8.24
C ILE A 125 -12.37 -3.63 -7.01
N TRP A 126 -11.57 -2.66 -6.64
CA TRP A 126 -10.87 -2.61 -5.36
C TRP A 126 -11.84 -2.30 -4.22
N ILE A 127 -11.66 -2.95 -3.09
CA ILE A 127 -12.45 -2.76 -1.87
C ILE A 127 -11.52 -2.28 -0.75
N CYS A 128 -11.90 -1.18 -0.10
CA CYS A 128 -11.11 -0.63 1.00
C CYS A 128 -11.14 -1.56 2.21
N ARG A 129 -9.97 -1.96 2.71
CA ARG A 129 -9.82 -2.82 3.91
C ARG A 129 -10.44 -2.24 5.20
N ARG A 130 -10.68 -0.93 5.23
CA ARG A 130 -11.18 -0.23 6.42
C ARG A 130 -12.69 -0.02 6.41
N ASP A 131 -13.26 0.00 5.21
CA ASP A 131 -14.70 0.21 5.00
C ASP A 131 -15.05 -0.38 3.64
N ASP A 132 -15.78 -1.48 3.62
CA ASP A 132 -16.16 -2.22 2.41
C ASP A 132 -17.20 -1.49 1.54
N GLY A 133 -17.78 -0.42 2.05
CA GLY A 133 -18.60 0.52 1.29
C GLY A 133 -17.76 1.44 0.38
N ILE A 134 -16.45 1.59 0.64
CA ILE A 134 -15.53 2.36 -0.20
C ILE A 134 -14.93 1.43 -1.26
N ARG A 135 -15.36 1.62 -2.50
CA ARG A 135 -14.98 0.78 -3.63
C ARG A 135 -14.59 1.65 -4.82
N LEU A 136 -13.56 1.25 -5.56
CA LEU A 136 -13.11 1.95 -6.76
C LEU A 136 -12.71 0.95 -7.85
N PRO A 137 -13.04 1.22 -9.12
CA PRO A 137 -12.44 0.50 -10.23
C PRO A 137 -10.91 0.68 -10.24
N TYR A 138 -10.16 -0.35 -10.63
CA TYR A 138 -8.70 -0.27 -10.67
C TYR A 138 -8.20 0.80 -11.65
N ASP A 139 -8.91 1.11 -12.72
CA ASP A 139 -8.57 2.18 -13.66
C ASP A 139 -8.68 3.59 -13.06
N THR A 140 -9.49 3.75 -12.02
CA THR A 140 -9.61 4.99 -11.25
C THR A 140 -8.62 5.02 -10.07
N LEU A 141 -8.36 3.85 -9.47
CA LEU A 141 -7.48 3.69 -8.32
C LEU A 141 -6.00 3.86 -8.67
N ILE A 142 -5.60 3.36 -9.86
CA ILE A 142 -4.20 3.28 -10.30
C ILE A 142 -3.91 4.41 -11.29
N LEU A 143 -2.95 5.23 -10.94
CA LEU A 143 -2.39 6.25 -11.82
C LEU A 143 -1.06 5.75 -12.41
N GLN A 144 -0.58 6.43 -13.45
CA GLN A 144 0.71 6.15 -14.07
C GLN A 144 1.61 7.37 -13.93
N SER A 145 2.89 7.16 -13.58
CA SER A 145 3.91 8.20 -13.69
C SER A 145 4.32 8.43 -15.14
N ASP A 146 5.09 9.49 -15.40
CA ASP A 146 5.65 9.77 -16.73
C ASP A 146 6.53 8.60 -17.23
N ASP A 147 7.18 7.88 -16.32
CA ASP A 147 7.98 6.69 -16.62
C ASP A 147 7.15 5.39 -16.69
N GLY A 148 5.82 5.48 -16.62
CA GLY A 148 4.93 4.34 -16.71
C GLY A 148 4.86 3.46 -15.45
N ILE A 149 5.30 3.96 -14.29
CA ILE A 149 5.20 3.24 -13.02
C ILE A 149 3.76 3.38 -12.49
N PRO A 150 3.02 2.27 -12.27
CA PRO A 150 1.68 2.34 -11.70
C PRO A 150 1.75 2.68 -10.20
N TYR A 151 0.92 3.61 -9.75
CA TYR A 151 0.89 4.01 -8.35
C TYR A 151 -0.52 4.34 -7.86
N LEU A 152 -0.72 4.21 -6.56
CA LEU A 152 -1.99 4.45 -5.87
C LEU A 152 -2.40 5.92 -5.95
N ALA A 153 -3.63 6.19 -6.30
CA ALA A 153 -4.21 7.53 -6.27
C ALA A 153 -3.93 8.22 -4.92
N PRO A 154 -3.44 9.48 -4.92
CA PRO A 154 -2.92 10.14 -3.71
C PRO A 154 -3.95 10.30 -2.61
N GLU A 155 -5.23 10.53 -2.94
CA GLU A 155 -6.32 10.62 -1.96
C GLU A 155 -6.56 9.29 -1.24
N VAL A 156 -6.34 8.14 -1.91
CA VAL A 156 -6.47 6.83 -1.29
C VAL A 156 -5.25 6.53 -0.41
N ALA A 157 -4.04 6.85 -0.87
CA ALA A 157 -2.84 6.73 -0.05
C ALA A 157 -2.95 7.57 1.24
N LEU A 158 -3.47 8.78 1.15
CA LEU A 158 -3.71 9.65 2.31
C LEU A 158 -4.78 9.08 3.25
N LEU A 159 -5.84 8.44 2.74
CA LEU A 159 -6.83 7.77 3.59
C LEU A 159 -6.18 6.72 4.50
N PHE A 160 -5.24 5.91 3.95
CA PHE A 160 -4.53 4.92 4.76
C PHE A 160 -3.55 5.56 5.77
N LYS A 161 -2.94 6.70 5.45
CA LYS A 161 -2.05 7.42 6.36
C LYS A 161 -2.76 8.12 7.50
N ALA A 162 -4.02 8.47 7.32
CA ALA A 162 -4.84 9.12 8.34
C ALA A 162 -4.98 8.32 9.65
N LYS A 163 -4.87 6.98 9.60
CA LYS A 163 -4.96 6.12 10.81
C LYS A 163 -3.89 6.46 11.86
N GLY A 164 -2.66 6.74 11.43
CA GLY A 164 -1.50 6.85 12.34
C GLY A 164 -1.18 8.26 12.79
N SER A 165 -1.49 9.27 11.98
CA SER A 165 -1.13 10.69 12.21
C SER A 165 0.33 10.90 12.65
N ARG A 166 1.26 10.05 12.18
CA ARG A 166 2.69 10.17 12.49
C ARG A 166 3.25 11.45 11.88
N PRO A 167 4.35 12.02 12.39
CA PRO A 167 4.95 13.23 11.80
C PRO A 167 5.17 13.12 10.27
N LYS A 168 5.64 11.98 9.79
CA LYS A 168 5.80 11.73 8.36
C LYS A 168 4.46 11.78 7.59
N ASP A 169 3.36 11.29 8.17
CA ASP A 169 2.04 11.30 7.55
C ASP A 169 1.45 12.72 7.45
N LEU A 170 1.71 13.56 8.46
CA LEU A 170 1.34 14.98 8.44
C LEU A 170 2.13 15.75 7.36
N THR A 171 3.42 15.48 7.22
CA THR A 171 4.27 16.07 6.17
C THR A 171 3.80 15.65 4.79
N ASP A 172 3.51 14.36 4.60
CA ASP A 172 2.97 13.81 3.35
C ASP A 172 1.64 14.49 2.99
N PHE A 173 0.71 14.60 3.94
CA PHE A 173 -0.56 15.30 3.73
C PHE A 173 -0.39 16.77 3.35
N ALA A 174 0.42 17.51 4.10
CA ALA A 174 0.65 18.92 3.84
C ALA A 174 1.28 19.19 2.45
N GLY A 175 2.17 18.29 2.03
CA GLY A 175 2.83 18.40 0.73
C GLY A 175 1.94 17.99 -0.46
N VAL A 176 0.98 17.08 -0.25
CA VAL A 176 0.10 16.58 -1.32
C VAL A 176 -1.18 17.42 -1.43
N LEU A 177 -1.71 17.93 -0.33
CA LEU A 177 -2.98 18.67 -0.29
C LEU A 177 -3.06 19.80 -1.35
N PRO A 178 -2.06 20.66 -1.55
CA PRO A 178 -2.14 21.73 -2.55
C PRO A 178 -2.27 21.22 -3.99
N LEU A 179 -1.81 20.00 -4.26
CA LEU A 179 -1.79 19.38 -5.59
C LEU A 179 -3.07 18.59 -5.90
N LEU A 180 -3.90 18.30 -4.88
CA LEU A 180 -5.15 17.59 -5.09
C LEU A 180 -6.18 18.47 -5.80
N THR A 181 -6.82 17.91 -6.83
CA THR A 181 -7.99 18.53 -7.45
C THR A 181 -9.15 18.61 -6.44
N GLN A 182 -10.11 19.47 -6.70
CA GLN A 182 -11.31 19.59 -5.87
C GLN A 182 -12.06 18.26 -5.75
N GLN A 183 -12.12 17.48 -6.84
CA GLN A 183 -12.76 16.16 -6.82
C GLN A 183 -12.04 15.18 -5.88
N ARG A 184 -10.69 15.12 -5.93
CA ARG A 184 -9.89 14.26 -5.04
C ARG A 184 -9.99 14.69 -3.58
N ARG A 185 -10.02 16.00 -3.30
CA ARG A 185 -10.26 16.54 -1.95
C ARG A 185 -11.63 16.15 -1.43
N ALA A 186 -12.67 16.27 -2.25
CA ALA A 186 -14.04 15.90 -1.88
C ALA A 186 -14.16 14.41 -1.60
N TRP A 187 -13.53 13.56 -2.44
CA TRP A 187 -13.49 12.11 -2.24
C TRP A 187 -12.81 11.75 -0.90
N LEU A 188 -11.60 12.29 -0.67
CA LEU A 188 -10.86 12.04 0.58
C LEU A 188 -11.66 12.51 1.82
N ALA A 189 -12.30 13.66 1.75
CA ALA A 189 -13.15 14.15 2.84
C ALA A 189 -14.34 13.23 3.10
N GLY A 190 -14.98 12.69 2.06
CA GLY A 190 -16.04 11.70 2.18
C GLY A 190 -15.56 10.40 2.83
N ALA A 191 -14.48 9.85 2.32
CA ALA A 191 -13.87 8.63 2.85
C ALA A 191 -13.38 8.78 4.30
N LEU A 192 -12.78 9.93 4.65
CA LEU A 192 -12.38 10.21 6.04
C LEU A 192 -13.57 10.31 6.99
N ARG A 193 -14.70 10.88 6.56
CA ARG A 193 -15.91 10.91 7.41
C ARG A 193 -16.44 9.50 7.70
N ALA A 194 -16.33 8.59 6.75
CA ALA A 194 -16.75 7.21 6.93
C ALA A 194 -15.78 6.43 7.84
N VAL A 195 -14.48 6.50 7.55
CA VAL A 195 -13.46 5.66 8.22
C VAL A 195 -12.95 6.28 9.53
N HIS A 196 -12.79 7.60 9.58
CA HIS A 196 -12.20 8.36 10.69
C HIS A 196 -13.05 9.61 11.00
N PRO A 197 -14.26 9.48 11.56
CA PRO A 197 -15.11 10.61 11.90
C PRO A 197 -14.37 11.62 12.79
N GLY A 198 -14.42 12.90 12.42
CA GLY A 198 -13.75 13.97 13.18
C GLY A 198 -12.23 14.09 12.94
N HIS A 199 -11.68 13.42 11.94
CA HIS A 199 -10.24 13.52 11.62
C HIS A 199 -9.82 14.99 11.35
N PRO A 200 -8.68 15.48 11.91
CA PRO A 200 -8.25 16.89 11.77
C PRO A 200 -8.10 17.37 10.32
N TRP A 201 -7.75 16.47 9.39
CA TRP A 201 -7.59 16.83 7.97
C TRP A 201 -8.90 17.28 7.31
N LEU A 202 -10.06 16.93 7.85
CA LEU A 202 -11.37 17.37 7.34
C LEU A 202 -11.49 18.90 7.28
N ALA A 203 -10.96 19.60 8.29
CA ALA A 203 -10.95 21.06 8.31
C ALA A 203 -10.06 21.68 7.23
N ALA A 204 -8.95 21.02 6.87
CA ALA A 204 -8.06 21.48 5.79
C ALA A 204 -8.64 21.18 4.40
N LEU A 205 -9.31 20.03 4.23
CA LEU A 205 -9.95 19.63 2.98
C LEU A 205 -11.17 20.47 2.60
N SER A 206 -11.83 21.12 3.58
CA SER A 206 -12.98 21.99 3.35
C SER A 206 -12.62 23.45 3.02
N ARG A 207 -11.35 23.81 3.13
CA ARG A 207 -10.85 25.13 2.72
C ARG A 207 -10.54 25.12 1.22
N SER A 208 -11.28 25.87 0.45
CA SER A 208 -11.15 26.06 -1.01
C SER A 208 -9.88 26.81 -1.35
#